data_47436baeaf4cd5f2c8afb82f9c9f01e9
#
_entry.id   47436baeaf4cd5f2c8afb82f9c9f01e9
#
_cell.length_a   1.000
_cell.length_b   1.000
_cell.length_c   1.000
_cell.angle_alpha   90.00
_cell.angle_beta   90.00
_cell.angle_gamma   90.00
#
_symmetry.space_group_name_H-M   'P 1'
#
loop_
_entity.id
_entity.type
_entity.pdbx_description
1 polymer ?
#
loop_
_entity_poly.entity_id
_entity_poly.type
_entity_poly.pdbx_seq_one_letter_code
_entity_poly.pdbx_strand_id
1 'polypeptide(L)'
;TPFADFRSSVGELVIEDGIESIGNCAFGGFTAVTRLYVPGSVDVIGSRAFGECTALTSVTLGEGVRVIGPKAFEKCPRLTWLEFPSSLRSVDFKAFIKSEGVREIKYAGTAVEWKRRVRVGRSSHGNASIFGAHFSFRDNTRRYDEMTARIGDVIRAGGDGAMYIVTPDLTVEEYDGKSGDCTLIVFPDGKTMMIDAGAPPCWFHVVELLAGAGIKRLDYFALSHPHGDHYGGASKAAEYLFSQGGGIGTYLYSGLDFKTGEKKLARLLAAHGTEMRRDLCEGDELEIGDVTVKIFNPRPEDLIIDENSDMSDGGVNNISVGMKFIYGNVSYLTAGDLYAVRERELVERLGGFLRSDAAKTNHHGVFTSNTPEWTEAVGARVLVSDSDDAPWTVFEERLRAAGTPNYIVSDCG
;
A
#
# COMPACT_ATOMS: atom_id res chain seq x y z
N THR A 1 33.38 -28.38 -1.01
CA THR A 1 33.52 -27.16 -1.84
C THR A 1 35.00 -26.85 -2.07
N PRO A 2 35.42 -26.46 -3.28
CA PRO A 2 36.83 -26.31 -3.63
C PRO A 2 37.57 -25.22 -2.85
N PHE A 3 36.90 -24.34 -2.14
CA PHE A 3 37.49 -23.19 -1.44
C PHE A 3 37.34 -23.22 0.07
N ALA A 4 37.19 -24.43 0.68
CA ALA A 4 36.89 -24.57 2.11
C ALA A 4 37.94 -23.91 3.02
N ASP A 5 39.21 -23.98 2.64
CA ASP A 5 40.33 -23.48 3.45
C ASP A 5 40.47 -21.95 3.45
N PHE A 6 39.80 -21.27 2.55
CA PHE A 6 39.90 -19.79 2.38
C PHE A 6 38.68 -19.02 2.90
N ARG A 7 37.64 -19.71 3.36
CA ARG A 7 36.32 -19.09 3.67
C ARG A 7 36.36 -17.97 4.71
N SER A 8 37.24 -18.07 5.68
CA SER A 8 37.34 -17.09 6.76
C SER A 8 38.37 -15.99 6.51
N SER A 9 39.24 -16.15 5.50
CA SER A 9 40.36 -15.26 5.24
C SER A 9 40.15 -14.38 4.00
N VAL A 10 39.25 -14.76 3.07
CA VAL A 10 38.98 -14.00 1.86
C VAL A 10 38.01 -12.86 2.17
N GLY A 11 38.51 -11.63 2.14
CA GLY A 11 37.72 -10.41 2.36
C GLY A 11 37.06 -9.86 1.08
N GLU A 12 37.55 -10.23 -0.08
CA GLU A 12 37.03 -9.80 -1.38
C GLU A 12 36.81 -11.02 -2.29
N LEU A 13 35.67 -11.04 -2.95
CA LEU A 13 35.29 -12.05 -3.92
C LEU A 13 34.92 -11.37 -5.24
N VAL A 14 35.73 -11.63 -6.28
CA VAL A 14 35.49 -11.13 -7.63
C VAL A 14 35.02 -12.28 -8.51
N ILE A 15 33.85 -12.10 -9.16
CA ILE A 15 33.35 -13.00 -10.17
C ILE A 15 33.57 -12.31 -11.51
N GLU A 16 34.40 -12.90 -12.34
CA GLU A 16 34.78 -12.34 -13.63
C GLU A 16 33.65 -12.52 -14.66
N ASP A 17 33.64 -11.61 -15.65
CA ASP A 17 32.75 -11.71 -16.80
C ASP A 17 33.03 -13.00 -17.60
N GLY A 18 31.97 -13.56 -18.20
CA GLY A 18 32.06 -14.82 -18.94
C GLY A 18 31.68 -16.05 -18.10
N ILE A 19 31.48 -15.89 -16.79
CA ILE A 19 30.89 -16.94 -15.97
C ILE A 19 29.38 -16.96 -16.22
N GLU A 20 28.85 -18.06 -16.73
CA GLU A 20 27.43 -18.20 -17.08
C GLU A 20 26.52 -18.59 -15.92
N SER A 21 27.07 -19.25 -14.88
CA SER A 21 26.30 -19.66 -13.70
C SER A 21 27.16 -19.84 -12.46
N ILE A 22 26.57 -19.58 -11.28
CA ILE A 22 27.19 -19.85 -9.99
C ILE A 22 26.59 -21.16 -9.45
N GLY A 23 27.44 -22.18 -9.26
CA GLY A 23 26.99 -23.48 -8.81
C GLY A 23 26.45 -23.51 -7.38
N ASN A 24 25.75 -24.60 -7.04
CA ASN A 24 25.24 -24.80 -5.67
C ASN A 24 26.39 -24.79 -4.64
N CYS A 25 26.19 -24.07 -3.53
CA CYS A 25 27.14 -23.91 -2.44
C CYS A 25 28.54 -23.41 -2.87
N ALA A 26 28.68 -22.79 -4.03
CA ALA A 26 29.99 -22.42 -4.58
C ALA A 26 30.82 -21.56 -3.61
N PHE A 27 30.21 -20.55 -3.04
CA PHE A 27 30.83 -19.58 -2.13
C PHE A 27 30.17 -19.56 -0.74
N GLY A 28 29.53 -20.66 -0.35
CA GLY A 28 28.90 -20.77 0.98
C GLY A 28 29.94 -20.72 2.12
N GLY A 29 29.68 -19.92 3.14
CA GLY A 29 30.54 -19.80 4.33
C GLY A 29 31.73 -18.84 4.16
N PHE A 30 31.72 -17.95 3.14
CA PHE A 30 32.74 -16.89 3.01
C PHE A 30 32.41 -15.75 4.01
N THR A 31 32.85 -15.95 5.26
CA THR A 31 32.42 -15.15 6.41
C THR A 31 33.07 -13.77 6.49
N ALA A 32 34.11 -13.48 5.69
CA ALA A 32 34.81 -12.19 5.68
C ALA A 32 34.40 -11.28 4.48
N VAL A 33 33.72 -11.82 3.48
CA VAL A 33 33.24 -11.03 2.31
C VAL A 33 32.14 -10.08 2.73
N THR A 34 32.34 -8.78 2.47
CA THR A 34 31.41 -7.72 2.85
C THR A 34 30.54 -7.21 1.70
N ARG A 35 31.05 -7.27 0.47
CA ARG A 35 30.34 -6.83 -0.74
C ARG A 35 30.50 -7.89 -1.82
N LEU A 36 29.42 -8.04 -2.60
CA LEU A 36 29.41 -8.98 -3.72
C LEU A 36 28.86 -8.27 -4.96
N TYR A 37 29.61 -8.39 -6.05
CA TYR A 37 29.14 -8.09 -7.39
C TYR A 37 29.06 -9.37 -8.21
N VAL A 38 27.91 -9.63 -8.82
CA VAL A 38 27.69 -10.75 -9.74
C VAL A 38 27.53 -10.15 -11.15
N PRO A 39 28.43 -10.46 -12.10
CA PRO A 39 28.36 -9.86 -13.44
C PRO A 39 27.15 -10.34 -14.24
N GLY A 40 26.78 -9.57 -15.26
CA GLY A 40 25.62 -9.85 -16.10
C GLY A 40 25.74 -11.06 -17.02
N SER A 41 26.95 -11.62 -17.17
CA SER A 41 27.16 -12.91 -17.83
C SER A 41 26.53 -14.09 -17.06
N VAL A 42 26.36 -13.94 -15.73
CA VAL A 42 25.73 -14.96 -14.88
C VAL A 42 24.22 -14.94 -15.07
N ASP A 43 23.66 -16.04 -15.55
CA ASP A 43 22.21 -16.22 -15.66
C ASP A 43 21.57 -16.69 -14.34
N VAL A 44 22.20 -17.66 -13.67
CA VAL A 44 21.63 -18.35 -12.51
C VAL A 44 22.60 -18.36 -11.34
N ILE A 45 22.09 -17.96 -10.16
CA ILE A 45 22.76 -18.15 -8.88
C ILE A 45 22.16 -19.41 -8.23
N GLY A 46 23.00 -20.41 -8.03
CA GLY A 46 22.60 -21.72 -7.54
C GLY A 46 22.15 -21.76 -6.06
N SER A 47 21.63 -22.91 -5.65
CA SER A 47 21.18 -23.12 -4.28
C SER A 47 22.32 -22.92 -3.27
N ARG A 48 22.08 -22.12 -2.20
CA ARG A 48 23.08 -21.83 -1.15
C ARG A 48 24.41 -21.29 -1.65
N ALA A 49 24.44 -20.71 -2.87
CA ALA A 49 25.67 -20.25 -3.49
C ALA A 49 26.49 -19.31 -2.59
N PHE A 50 25.81 -18.44 -1.86
CA PHE A 50 26.39 -17.49 -0.89
C PHE A 50 25.77 -17.67 0.53
N GLY A 51 25.29 -18.87 0.85
CA GLY A 51 24.76 -19.14 2.18
C GLY A 51 25.84 -18.98 3.26
N GLU A 52 25.46 -18.47 4.43
CA GLU A 52 26.37 -18.27 5.58
C GLU A 52 27.52 -17.26 5.35
N CYS A 53 27.37 -16.34 4.38
CA CYS A 53 28.27 -15.19 4.21
C CYS A 53 27.95 -14.12 5.27
N THR A 54 28.37 -14.35 6.52
CA THR A 54 27.90 -13.61 7.70
C THR A 54 28.33 -12.15 7.77
N ALA A 55 29.40 -11.76 7.05
CA ALA A 55 29.86 -10.37 6.96
C ALA A 55 29.23 -9.61 5.78
N LEU A 56 28.55 -10.29 4.87
CA LEU A 56 28.01 -9.70 3.64
C LEU A 56 26.97 -8.60 3.98
N THR A 57 27.20 -7.38 3.47
CA THR A 57 26.34 -6.21 3.71
C THR A 57 25.59 -5.76 2.47
N SER A 58 26.17 -6.00 1.28
CA SER A 58 25.54 -5.60 0.02
C SER A 58 25.79 -6.58 -1.10
N VAL A 59 24.79 -6.70 -1.99
CA VAL A 59 24.83 -7.52 -3.21
C VAL A 59 24.34 -6.68 -4.37
N THR A 60 25.14 -6.62 -5.43
CA THR A 60 24.76 -6.02 -6.72
C THR A 60 24.77 -7.11 -7.78
N LEU A 61 23.64 -7.28 -8.47
CA LEU A 61 23.50 -8.21 -9.58
C LEU A 61 23.48 -7.44 -10.90
N GLY A 62 24.34 -7.84 -11.84
CA GLY A 62 24.45 -7.24 -13.18
C GLY A 62 23.28 -7.64 -14.09
N GLU A 63 23.03 -6.79 -15.12
CA GLU A 63 22.04 -7.06 -16.14
C GLU A 63 22.36 -8.36 -16.91
N GLY A 64 21.44 -9.32 -16.85
CA GLY A 64 21.59 -10.68 -17.35
C GLY A 64 21.29 -11.73 -16.28
N VAL A 65 21.46 -11.42 -15.01
CA VAL A 65 21.06 -12.33 -13.91
C VAL A 65 19.53 -12.47 -13.91
N ARG A 66 19.05 -13.71 -14.05
CA ARG A 66 17.60 -14.01 -14.12
C ARG A 66 17.06 -14.78 -12.94
N VAL A 67 17.88 -15.60 -12.28
CA VAL A 67 17.41 -16.50 -11.23
C VAL A 67 18.30 -16.45 -9.99
N ILE A 68 17.68 -16.21 -8.84
CA ILE A 68 18.28 -16.41 -7.52
C ILE A 68 17.69 -17.69 -6.96
N GLY A 69 18.52 -18.73 -6.84
CA GLY A 69 18.09 -20.06 -6.44
C GLY A 69 17.76 -20.21 -4.96
N PRO A 70 17.24 -21.39 -4.56
CA PRO A 70 16.80 -21.64 -3.19
C PRO A 70 17.92 -21.42 -2.18
N LYS A 71 17.65 -20.64 -1.12
CA LYS A 71 18.61 -20.37 -0.03
C LYS A 71 19.93 -19.73 -0.48
N ALA A 72 19.98 -19.13 -1.67
CA ALA A 72 21.20 -18.57 -2.25
C ALA A 72 21.96 -17.65 -1.29
N PHE A 73 21.24 -16.88 -0.48
CA PHE A 73 21.74 -15.97 0.56
C PHE A 73 21.21 -16.34 1.95
N GLU A 74 21.11 -17.63 2.24
CA GLU A 74 20.68 -18.13 3.58
C GLU A 74 21.65 -17.67 4.67
N LYS A 75 21.14 -17.16 5.81
CA LYS A 75 21.95 -16.78 6.98
C LYS A 75 23.03 -15.72 6.69
N CYS A 76 22.66 -14.67 5.97
CA CYS A 76 23.48 -13.46 5.79
C CYS A 76 22.92 -12.30 6.64
N PRO A 77 23.12 -12.32 7.98
CA PRO A 77 22.38 -11.42 8.90
C PRO A 77 22.74 -9.94 8.76
N ARG A 78 23.90 -9.63 8.17
CA ARG A 78 24.36 -8.26 7.94
C ARG A 78 23.96 -7.70 6.57
N LEU A 79 23.32 -8.51 5.72
CA LEU A 79 22.90 -8.08 4.39
C LEU A 79 21.78 -7.04 4.52
N THR A 80 22.05 -5.80 4.10
CA THR A 80 21.13 -4.67 4.23
C THR A 80 20.72 -4.06 2.90
N TRP A 81 21.54 -4.22 1.87
CA TRP A 81 21.37 -3.61 0.55
C TRP A 81 21.40 -4.66 -0.55
N LEU A 82 20.43 -4.57 -1.46
CA LEU A 82 20.37 -5.39 -2.68
C LEU A 82 20.16 -4.50 -3.91
N GLU A 83 20.85 -4.80 -4.98
CA GLU A 83 20.60 -4.20 -6.28
C GLU A 83 20.28 -5.31 -7.29
N PHE A 84 19.06 -5.28 -7.82
CA PHE A 84 18.53 -6.27 -8.73
C PHE A 84 18.41 -5.71 -10.14
N PRO A 85 18.81 -6.46 -11.17
CA PRO A 85 18.72 -6.05 -12.57
C PRO A 85 17.29 -6.18 -13.11
N SER A 86 16.97 -5.46 -14.18
CA SER A 86 15.69 -5.58 -14.88
C SER A 86 15.48 -6.93 -15.56
N SER A 87 16.58 -7.67 -15.76
CA SER A 87 16.58 -9.06 -16.26
C SER A 87 16.08 -10.09 -15.26
N LEU A 88 16.01 -9.78 -13.94
CA LEU A 88 15.57 -10.72 -12.91
C LEU A 88 14.18 -11.27 -13.20
N ARG A 89 13.98 -12.57 -12.99
CA ARG A 89 12.71 -13.28 -13.22
C ARG A 89 12.25 -14.09 -12.03
N SER A 90 13.18 -14.57 -11.20
CA SER A 90 12.81 -15.40 -10.06
C SER A 90 13.76 -15.18 -8.88
N VAL A 91 13.17 -14.97 -7.73
CA VAL A 91 13.79 -15.14 -6.41
C VAL A 91 13.15 -16.38 -5.80
N ASP A 92 13.90 -17.45 -5.72
CA ASP A 92 13.34 -18.75 -5.40
C ASP A 92 12.99 -18.90 -3.90
N PHE A 93 12.35 -20.00 -3.57
CA PHE A 93 11.90 -20.35 -2.25
C PHE A 93 13.03 -20.27 -1.19
N LYS A 94 12.81 -19.48 -0.15
CA LYS A 94 13.76 -19.25 0.96
C LYS A 94 15.13 -18.69 0.53
N ALA A 95 15.22 -18.00 -0.61
CA ALA A 95 16.50 -17.47 -1.09
C ALA A 95 17.24 -16.64 -0.04
N PHE A 96 16.51 -15.87 0.78
CA PHE A 96 17.03 -15.00 1.85
C PHE A 96 16.65 -15.45 3.26
N ILE A 97 16.37 -16.74 3.47
CA ILE A 97 15.99 -17.24 4.79
C ILE A 97 17.06 -16.94 5.84
N LYS A 98 16.67 -16.42 7.01
CA LYS A 98 17.55 -15.98 8.10
C LYS A 98 18.52 -14.85 7.71
N SER A 99 18.13 -14.03 6.71
CA SER A 99 18.83 -12.82 6.30
C SER A 99 17.94 -11.62 6.52
N GLU A 100 17.55 -11.39 7.77
CA GLU A 100 16.52 -10.44 8.21
C GLU A 100 17.02 -8.97 8.21
N GLY A 101 18.28 -8.76 7.79
CA GLY A 101 18.92 -7.44 7.74
C GLY A 101 18.50 -6.57 6.58
N VAL A 102 17.95 -7.14 5.49
CA VAL A 102 17.66 -6.40 4.26
C VAL A 102 16.68 -5.25 4.56
N ARG A 103 17.05 -4.05 4.13
CA ARG A 103 16.28 -2.81 4.32
C ARG A 103 15.98 -2.11 3.02
N GLU A 104 16.88 -2.21 2.06
CA GLU A 104 16.79 -1.50 0.80
C GLU A 104 17.07 -2.39 -0.39
N ILE A 105 16.21 -2.31 -1.39
CA ILE A 105 16.32 -3.03 -2.66
C ILE A 105 16.17 -2.01 -3.79
N LYS A 106 17.20 -1.89 -4.62
CA LYS A 106 17.14 -1.14 -5.87
C LYS A 106 16.86 -2.12 -7.00
N TYR A 107 15.80 -1.89 -7.75
CA TYR A 107 15.47 -2.66 -8.95
C TYR A 107 15.66 -1.80 -10.19
N ALA A 108 16.43 -2.29 -11.16
CA ALA A 108 16.77 -1.53 -12.37
C ALA A 108 15.61 -1.37 -13.37
N GLY A 109 14.52 -2.07 -13.17
CA GLY A 109 13.27 -1.95 -13.93
C GLY A 109 12.24 -1.05 -13.26
N THR A 110 11.03 -1.01 -13.82
CA THR A 110 9.88 -0.31 -13.26
C THR A 110 9.15 -1.16 -12.22
N ALA A 111 8.32 -0.55 -11.38
CA ALA A 111 7.46 -1.29 -10.44
C ALA A 111 6.54 -2.27 -11.19
N VAL A 112 5.98 -1.85 -12.33
CA VAL A 112 5.16 -2.71 -13.21
C VAL A 112 5.96 -3.90 -13.75
N GLU A 113 7.24 -3.68 -14.14
CA GLU A 113 8.10 -4.77 -14.59
C GLU A 113 8.41 -5.75 -13.47
N TRP A 114 8.65 -5.27 -12.25
CA TRP A 114 8.82 -6.11 -11.07
C TRP A 114 7.59 -7.00 -10.87
N LYS A 115 6.42 -6.41 -10.72
CA LYS A 115 5.15 -7.11 -10.52
C LYS A 115 4.85 -8.16 -11.61
N ARG A 116 5.09 -7.83 -12.87
CA ARG A 116 4.76 -8.73 -13.99
C ARG A 116 5.80 -9.81 -14.27
N ARG A 117 7.06 -9.57 -13.95
CA ARG A 117 8.17 -10.41 -14.44
C ARG A 117 8.90 -11.16 -13.34
N VAL A 118 8.94 -10.64 -12.12
CA VAL A 118 9.72 -11.25 -11.04
C VAL A 118 8.81 -12.10 -10.16
N ARG A 119 9.07 -13.39 -10.13
CA ARG A 119 8.40 -14.32 -9.20
C ARG A 119 9.25 -14.46 -7.95
N VAL A 120 8.72 -14.08 -6.81
CA VAL A 120 9.35 -14.31 -5.51
C VAL A 120 8.73 -15.53 -4.86
N GLY A 121 9.54 -16.53 -4.54
CA GLY A 121 9.09 -17.81 -3.97
C GLY A 121 8.39 -17.61 -2.64
N ARG A 122 7.13 -18.05 -2.55
CA ARG A 122 6.26 -17.94 -1.38
C ARG A 122 6.79 -18.81 -0.22
N SER A 123 7.02 -18.20 0.91
CA SER A 123 7.00 -18.85 2.21
C SER A 123 6.88 -17.78 3.27
N SER A 124 5.94 -17.96 4.16
CA SER A 124 5.64 -17.06 5.28
C SER A 124 6.85 -16.70 6.17
N HIS A 125 8.02 -17.29 5.93
CA HIS A 125 9.23 -17.03 6.70
C HIS A 125 10.52 -17.06 5.85
N GLY A 126 10.43 -17.29 4.55
CA GLY A 126 11.61 -17.60 3.74
C GLY A 126 12.26 -16.41 3.04
N ASN A 127 11.46 -15.44 2.59
CA ASN A 127 11.90 -14.21 1.92
C ASN A 127 11.29 -12.98 2.59
N ALA A 128 10.91 -13.07 3.87
CA ALA A 128 10.25 -11.99 4.61
C ALA A 128 11.04 -10.67 4.57
N SER A 129 12.36 -10.72 4.52
CA SER A 129 13.20 -9.53 4.41
C SER A 129 13.11 -8.83 3.05
N ILE A 130 12.79 -9.55 1.97
CA ILE A 130 12.59 -8.95 0.64
C ILE A 130 11.29 -8.15 0.64
N PHE A 131 10.23 -8.67 1.24
CA PHE A 131 8.92 -8.03 1.30
C PHE A 131 8.84 -6.89 2.33
N GLY A 132 9.71 -6.90 3.32
CA GLY A 132 9.82 -5.82 4.31
C GLY A 132 10.89 -4.77 3.96
N ALA A 133 11.49 -4.82 2.78
CA ALA A 133 12.51 -3.88 2.34
C ALA A 133 11.90 -2.71 1.57
N HIS A 134 12.51 -1.54 1.68
CA HIS A 134 12.21 -0.40 0.82
C HIS A 134 12.70 -0.66 -0.60
N PHE A 135 11.79 -0.56 -1.57
CA PHE A 135 12.14 -0.70 -2.99
C PHE A 135 12.31 0.67 -3.66
N SER A 136 13.40 0.84 -4.42
CA SER A 136 13.55 1.91 -5.38
C SER A 136 13.55 1.35 -6.80
N PHE A 137 12.66 1.88 -7.64
CA PHE A 137 12.48 1.48 -9.04
C PHE A 137 13.01 2.57 -9.99
N ARG A 138 13.27 2.21 -11.24
CA ARG A 138 13.78 3.15 -12.25
C ARG A 138 12.87 4.36 -12.48
N ASP A 139 11.55 4.15 -12.36
CA ASP A 139 10.51 5.14 -12.65
C ASP A 139 9.91 5.81 -11.40
N ASN A 140 10.05 5.21 -10.20
CA ASN A 140 9.36 5.66 -9.00
C ASN A 140 10.19 6.54 -8.06
N THR A 141 11.52 6.50 -8.14
CA THR A 141 12.36 7.23 -7.19
C THR A 141 12.17 8.74 -7.25
N ARG A 142 11.83 9.32 -8.41
CA ARG A 142 11.63 10.77 -8.52
C ARG A 142 10.19 11.21 -8.33
N ARG A 143 9.20 10.46 -8.83
CA ARG A 143 7.80 10.89 -8.78
C ARG A 143 7.20 10.78 -7.37
N TYR A 144 7.46 9.67 -6.69
CA TYR A 144 6.94 9.49 -5.33
C TYR A 144 7.68 10.39 -4.34
N ASP A 145 9.02 10.49 -4.43
CA ASP A 145 9.81 11.39 -3.59
C ASP A 145 9.47 12.87 -3.86
N GLU A 146 9.28 13.27 -5.12
CA GLU A 146 8.86 14.62 -5.47
C GLU A 146 7.45 14.94 -4.97
N MET A 147 6.51 13.99 -5.08
CA MET A 147 5.14 14.16 -4.60
C MET A 147 5.07 14.22 -3.08
N THR A 148 5.73 13.30 -2.37
CA THR A 148 5.75 13.29 -0.90
C THR A 148 6.51 14.48 -0.35
N ALA A 149 7.60 14.90 -0.97
CA ALA A 149 8.32 16.12 -0.62
C ALA A 149 7.43 17.35 -0.81
N ARG A 150 6.70 17.46 -1.92
CA ARG A 150 5.76 18.55 -2.17
C ARG A 150 4.64 18.60 -1.13
N ILE A 151 4.05 17.46 -0.80
CA ILE A 151 3.03 17.34 0.27
C ILE A 151 3.63 17.81 1.61
N GLY A 152 4.84 17.38 1.92
CA GLY A 152 5.55 17.81 3.12
C GLY A 152 5.82 19.30 3.14
N ASP A 153 6.14 19.92 2.01
CA ASP A 153 6.33 21.38 1.89
C ASP A 153 5.01 22.12 2.12
N VAL A 154 3.92 21.64 1.53
CA VAL A 154 2.57 22.20 1.71
C VAL A 154 2.14 22.14 3.16
N ILE A 155 2.32 20.99 3.84
CA ILE A 155 1.97 20.82 5.25
C ILE A 155 2.83 21.76 6.13
N ARG A 156 4.13 21.87 5.87
CA ARG A 156 5.03 22.78 6.59
C ARG A 156 4.67 24.26 6.41
N ALA A 157 4.16 24.61 5.26
CA ALA A 157 3.69 25.97 4.98
C ALA A 157 2.33 26.30 5.62
N GLY A 158 1.64 25.31 6.19
CA GLY A 158 0.27 25.48 6.71
C GLY A 158 -0.78 25.49 5.61
N GLY A 159 -0.50 24.82 4.49
CA GLY A 159 -1.33 24.77 3.30
C GLY A 159 -0.93 25.77 2.22
N ASP A 160 -1.47 25.59 1.03
CA ASP A 160 -1.26 26.49 -0.12
C ASP A 160 -2.59 26.87 -0.81
N GLY A 161 -3.71 26.62 -0.12
CA GLY A 161 -5.05 26.88 -0.65
C GLY A 161 -5.52 25.83 -1.66
N ALA A 162 -4.81 24.70 -1.82
CA ALA A 162 -5.24 23.57 -2.65
C ALA A 162 -5.58 22.36 -1.79
N MET A 163 -6.52 21.55 -2.27
CA MET A 163 -6.82 20.24 -1.67
C MET A 163 -6.09 19.14 -2.47
N TYR A 164 -5.32 18.32 -1.77
CA TYR A 164 -4.60 17.19 -2.37
C TYR A 164 -5.24 15.88 -1.91
N ILE A 165 -5.42 14.96 -2.84
CA ILE A 165 -5.94 13.61 -2.59
C ILE A 165 -4.91 12.64 -3.15
N VAL A 166 -4.37 11.80 -2.28
CA VAL A 166 -3.31 10.84 -2.60
C VAL A 166 -3.76 9.46 -2.21
N THR A 167 -3.83 8.56 -3.17
CA THR A 167 -4.12 7.14 -2.94
C THR A 167 -2.84 6.36 -3.25
N PRO A 168 -2.10 5.89 -2.24
CA PRO A 168 -0.87 5.14 -2.47
C PRO A 168 -1.18 3.74 -3.01
N ASP A 169 -0.30 3.21 -3.85
CA ASP A 169 -0.32 1.78 -4.18
C ASP A 169 0.10 0.98 -2.93
N LEU A 170 -0.81 0.19 -2.42
CA LEU A 170 -0.60 -0.66 -1.24
C LEU A 170 -0.39 -2.13 -1.61
N THR A 171 -0.27 -2.46 -2.89
CA THR A 171 -0.19 -3.84 -3.35
C THR A 171 1.01 -4.56 -2.73
N VAL A 172 0.74 -5.64 -2.03
CA VAL A 172 1.74 -6.55 -1.46
C VAL A 172 1.53 -7.93 -2.06
N GLU A 173 2.39 -8.33 -2.97
CA GLU A 173 2.26 -9.59 -3.75
C GLU A 173 2.18 -10.86 -2.88
N GLU A 174 2.74 -10.84 -1.67
CA GLU A 174 2.72 -11.99 -0.73
C GLU A 174 1.33 -12.41 -0.28
N TYR A 175 0.35 -11.54 -0.40
CA TYR A 175 -1.01 -11.73 0.10
C TYR A 175 -2.03 -11.87 -1.03
N ASP A 176 -1.71 -12.61 -2.07
CA ASP A 176 -2.58 -12.87 -3.22
C ASP A 176 -3.04 -11.57 -3.97
N GLY A 177 -2.17 -10.55 -3.97
CA GLY A 177 -2.48 -9.25 -4.57
C GLY A 177 -3.41 -8.36 -3.74
N LYS A 178 -3.71 -8.71 -2.48
CA LYS A 178 -4.55 -7.88 -1.62
C LYS A 178 -3.81 -6.62 -1.22
N SER A 179 -4.32 -5.50 -1.68
CA SER A 179 -3.80 -4.17 -1.36
C SER A 179 -4.57 -3.51 -0.21
N GLY A 180 -5.87 -3.41 -0.33
CA GLY A 180 -6.71 -2.64 0.57
C GLY A 180 -6.66 -1.14 0.31
N ASP A 181 -7.56 -0.41 0.96
CA ASP A 181 -7.77 1.01 0.75
C ASP A 181 -6.90 1.89 1.65
N CYS A 182 -6.37 2.96 1.08
CA CYS A 182 -5.81 4.09 1.83
C CYS A 182 -5.92 5.36 0.99
N THR A 183 -6.38 6.43 1.60
CA THR A 183 -6.40 7.75 0.95
C THR A 183 -5.89 8.79 1.94
N LEU A 184 -4.85 9.53 1.58
CA LEU A 184 -4.39 10.70 2.30
C LEU A 184 -4.96 11.96 1.67
N ILE A 185 -5.65 12.78 2.45
CA ILE A 185 -6.14 14.08 2.06
C ILE A 185 -5.35 15.15 2.79
N VAL A 186 -4.83 16.12 2.04
CA VAL A 186 -4.25 17.34 2.60
C VAL A 186 -5.19 18.48 2.25
N PHE A 187 -5.73 19.11 3.28
CA PHE A 187 -6.69 20.21 3.16
C PHE A 187 -5.99 21.52 2.78
N PRO A 188 -6.74 22.52 2.25
CA PRO A 188 -6.19 23.81 1.84
C PRO A 188 -5.46 24.57 2.94
N ASP A 189 -5.81 24.33 4.22
CA ASP A 189 -5.19 24.90 5.42
C ASP A 189 -4.01 24.05 5.96
N GLY A 190 -3.61 23.01 5.25
CA GLY A 190 -2.52 22.11 5.60
C GLY A 190 -2.87 21.01 6.61
N LYS A 191 -4.13 20.94 7.09
CA LYS A 191 -4.59 19.81 7.88
C LYS A 191 -4.59 18.52 7.05
N THR A 192 -4.54 17.40 7.73
CA THR A 192 -4.43 16.08 7.10
C THR A 192 -5.52 15.13 7.59
N MET A 193 -6.06 14.37 6.65
CA MET A 193 -6.94 13.23 6.94
C MET A 193 -6.43 11.99 6.21
N MET A 194 -6.37 10.87 6.89
CA MET A 194 -6.20 9.58 6.26
C MET A 194 -7.49 8.80 6.36
N ILE A 195 -7.97 8.26 5.24
CA ILE A 195 -9.13 7.37 5.17
C ILE A 195 -8.60 5.98 4.87
N ASP A 196 -8.86 5.03 5.78
CA ASP A 196 -8.35 3.68 5.75
C ASP A 196 -6.81 3.58 5.79
N ALA A 197 -6.26 2.39 5.91
CA ALA A 197 -4.83 2.15 6.06
C ALA A 197 -4.38 0.79 5.52
N GLY A 198 -5.12 0.25 4.58
CA GLY A 198 -4.80 -0.99 3.89
C GLY A 198 -4.88 -2.27 4.72
N ALA A 199 -4.58 -3.37 4.06
CA ALA A 199 -4.48 -4.68 4.70
C ALA A 199 -3.31 -4.75 5.71
N PRO A 200 -3.32 -5.71 6.66
CA PRO A 200 -2.25 -5.82 7.65
C PRO A 200 -0.83 -5.84 7.08
N PRO A 201 -0.54 -6.47 5.94
CA PRO A 201 0.80 -6.45 5.38
C PRO A 201 1.19 -5.11 4.74
N CYS A 202 0.23 -4.25 4.40
CA CYS A 202 0.48 -2.98 3.68
C CYS A 202 0.97 -1.83 4.60
N TRP A 203 1.01 -2.05 5.91
CA TRP A 203 1.33 -1.01 6.90
C TRP A 203 2.62 -0.22 6.59
N PHE A 204 3.60 -0.85 5.98
CA PHE A 204 4.89 -0.21 5.71
C PHE A 204 4.77 0.83 4.58
N HIS A 205 3.94 0.62 3.56
CA HIS A 205 3.65 1.61 2.51
C HIS A 205 2.95 2.84 3.10
N VAL A 206 2.01 2.63 4.02
CA VAL A 206 1.35 3.73 4.73
C VAL A 206 2.36 4.53 5.57
N VAL A 207 3.26 3.84 6.28
CA VAL A 207 4.32 4.49 7.05
C VAL A 207 5.30 5.23 6.15
N GLU A 208 5.67 4.67 5.00
CA GLU A 208 6.54 5.34 4.02
C GLU A 208 5.91 6.62 3.46
N LEU A 209 4.61 6.58 3.13
CA LEU A 209 3.88 7.78 2.72
C LEU A 209 3.94 8.87 3.79
N LEU A 210 3.63 8.52 5.05
CA LEU A 210 3.67 9.45 6.17
C LEU A 210 5.07 10.00 6.42
N ALA A 211 6.08 9.13 6.40
CA ALA A 211 7.48 9.49 6.62
C ALA A 211 8.03 10.38 5.50
N GLY A 212 7.79 10.00 4.24
CA GLY A 212 8.23 10.75 3.06
C GLY A 212 7.60 12.15 3.01
N ALA A 213 6.34 12.28 3.38
CA ALA A 213 5.65 13.56 3.53
C ALA A 213 6.02 14.33 4.81
N GLY A 214 6.84 13.75 5.70
CA GLY A 214 7.20 14.36 6.98
C GLY A 214 6.03 14.52 7.95
N ILE A 215 4.97 13.73 7.78
CA ILE A 215 3.78 13.76 8.63
C ILE A 215 4.09 13.07 9.95
N LYS A 216 4.07 13.84 11.03
CA LYS A 216 4.21 13.33 12.39
C LYS A 216 2.87 13.24 13.12
N ARG A 217 1.85 13.95 12.62
CA ARG A 217 0.52 14.01 13.17
C ARG A 217 -0.49 14.00 12.03
N LEU A 218 -1.52 13.17 12.14
CA LEU A 218 -2.75 13.29 11.37
C LEU A 218 -3.77 14.06 12.19
N ASP A 219 -4.46 15.02 11.58
CA ASP A 219 -5.57 15.71 12.25
C ASP A 219 -6.77 14.80 12.35
N TYR A 220 -7.01 14.01 11.32
CA TYR A 220 -8.11 13.05 11.26
C TYR A 220 -7.62 11.69 10.74
N PHE A 221 -8.17 10.63 11.32
CA PHE A 221 -8.13 9.29 10.74
C PHE A 221 -9.55 8.78 10.64
N ALA A 222 -10.01 8.48 9.44
CA ALA A 222 -11.33 7.96 9.16
C ALA A 222 -11.25 6.48 8.78
N LEU A 223 -12.18 5.68 9.26
CA LEU A 223 -12.36 4.30 8.83
C LEU A 223 -13.68 4.19 8.07
N SER A 224 -13.61 3.70 6.82
CA SER A 224 -14.79 3.47 6.01
C SER A 224 -15.66 2.35 6.59
N HIS A 225 -15.07 1.17 6.81
CA HIS A 225 -15.74 0.03 7.40
C HIS A 225 -14.72 -0.95 8.04
N PRO A 226 -15.15 -1.91 8.89
CA PRO A 226 -14.24 -2.69 9.73
C PRO A 226 -13.71 -3.98 9.08
N HIS A 227 -13.42 -3.98 7.77
CA HIS A 227 -12.69 -5.08 7.13
C HIS A 227 -11.18 -4.91 7.25
N GLY A 228 -10.47 -6.05 7.23
CA GLY A 228 -9.03 -6.09 7.51
C GLY A 228 -8.17 -5.35 6.49
N ASP A 229 -8.62 -5.23 5.27
CA ASP A 229 -7.99 -4.50 4.17
C ASP A 229 -8.23 -2.98 4.21
N HIS A 230 -8.95 -2.49 5.23
CA HIS A 230 -9.16 -1.06 5.50
C HIS A 230 -8.50 -0.59 6.79
N TYR A 231 -8.60 -1.36 7.89
CA TYR A 231 -7.96 -0.95 9.16
C TYR A 231 -6.64 -1.66 9.46
N GLY A 232 -6.24 -2.65 8.65
CA GLY A 232 -5.16 -3.58 9.01
C GLY A 232 -3.81 -2.94 9.27
N GLY A 233 -3.46 -1.91 8.51
CA GLY A 233 -2.24 -1.14 8.69
C GLY A 233 -2.33 -0.03 9.75
N ALA A 234 -3.53 0.35 10.17
CA ALA A 234 -3.77 1.55 10.98
C ALA A 234 -3.04 1.57 12.32
N SER A 235 -2.99 0.42 13.02
CA SER A 235 -2.28 0.34 14.31
C SER A 235 -0.79 0.63 14.15
N LYS A 236 -0.16 0.15 13.08
CA LYS A 236 1.26 0.39 12.80
C LYS A 236 1.54 1.82 12.35
N ALA A 237 0.65 2.39 11.54
CA ALA A 237 0.71 3.81 11.20
C ALA A 237 0.59 4.70 12.45
N ALA A 238 -0.34 4.39 13.35
CA ALA A 238 -0.51 5.10 14.62
C ALA A 238 0.74 4.96 15.53
N GLU A 239 1.27 3.73 15.70
CA GLU A 239 2.52 3.49 16.45
C GLU A 239 3.68 4.31 15.88
N TYR A 240 3.81 4.39 14.55
CA TYR A 240 4.81 5.24 13.90
C TYR A 240 4.62 6.71 14.30
N LEU A 241 3.42 7.28 14.14
CA LEU A 241 3.13 8.67 14.47
C LEU A 241 3.42 8.97 15.96
N PHE A 242 3.05 8.07 16.87
CA PHE A 242 3.36 8.20 18.30
C PHE A 242 4.87 8.19 18.55
N SER A 243 5.62 7.33 17.84
CA SER A 243 7.08 7.25 17.96
C SER A 243 7.78 8.54 17.51
N GLN A 244 7.15 9.31 16.60
CA GLN A 244 7.64 10.62 16.14
C GLN A 244 7.27 11.78 17.10
N GLY A 245 6.65 11.49 18.23
CA GLY A 245 6.16 12.48 19.18
C GLY A 245 4.88 13.21 18.72
N GLY A 246 4.22 12.68 17.71
CA GLY A 246 2.96 13.19 17.16
C GLY A 246 1.76 12.33 17.56
N GLY A 247 0.84 12.07 16.61
CA GLY A 247 -0.34 11.26 16.88
C GLY A 247 -1.47 11.45 15.89
N ILE A 248 -2.67 11.11 16.32
CA ILE A 248 -3.91 11.28 15.57
C ILE A 248 -4.84 12.16 16.40
N GLY A 249 -5.37 13.23 15.79
CA GLY A 249 -6.25 14.19 16.46
C GLY A 249 -7.62 13.56 16.75
N THR A 250 -8.38 13.27 15.70
CA THR A 250 -9.73 12.72 15.81
C THR A 250 -9.84 11.42 15.00
N TYR A 251 -10.40 10.38 15.59
CA TYR A 251 -10.80 9.15 14.91
C TYR A 251 -12.26 9.23 14.53
N LEU A 252 -12.56 9.06 13.25
CA LEU A 252 -13.87 9.17 12.64
C LEU A 252 -14.34 7.80 12.15
N TYR A 253 -15.48 7.33 12.66
CA TYR A 253 -16.02 6.02 12.30
C TYR A 253 -17.53 5.96 12.57
N SER A 254 -18.25 5.07 11.87
CA SER A 254 -19.69 4.86 12.10
C SER A 254 -20.02 4.20 13.44
N GLY A 255 -19.03 3.54 14.05
CA GLY A 255 -19.23 2.81 15.31
C GLY A 255 -19.80 1.40 15.15
N LEU A 256 -19.92 0.91 13.91
CA LEU A 256 -20.42 -0.45 13.65
C LEU A 256 -19.64 -1.50 14.46
N ASP A 257 -20.35 -2.25 15.28
CA ASP A 257 -19.74 -3.31 16.09
C ASP A 257 -19.68 -4.63 15.31
N PHE A 258 -18.57 -4.87 14.62
CA PHE A 258 -18.42 -6.05 13.77
C PHE A 258 -17.28 -6.98 14.23
N LYS A 259 -16.02 -6.55 14.19
CA LYS A 259 -14.86 -7.39 14.51
C LYS A 259 -13.99 -6.81 15.63
N THR A 260 -13.20 -7.67 16.25
CA THR A 260 -12.33 -7.27 17.38
C THR A 260 -11.17 -6.37 16.99
N GLY A 261 -10.80 -6.34 15.71
CA GLY A 261 -9.63 -5.59 15.23
C GLY A 261 -9.84 -4.09 15.34
N GLU A 262 -10.96 -3.56 14.86
CA GLU A 262 -11.30 -2.15 15.00
C GLU A 262 -11.35 -1.72 16.48
N LYS A 263 -11.94 -2.54 17.35
CA LYS A 263 -11.98 -2.26 18.80
C LYS A 263 -10.58 -2.15 19.43
N LYS A 264 -9.61 -2.93 18.95
CA LYS A 264 -8.21 -2.82 19.40
C LYS A 264 -7.58 -1.53 18.93
N LEU A 265 -7.79 -1.17 17.66
CA LEU A 265 -7.35 0.11 17.11
C LEU A 265 -7.95 1.27 17.91
N ALA A 266 -9.26 1.30 18.11
CA ALA A 266 -9.94 2.35 18.87
C ALA A 266 -9.38 2.51 20.30
N ARG A 267 -9.11 1.39 20.99
CA ARG A 267 -8.48 1.41 22.31
C ARG A 267 -7.05 1.98 22.28
N LEU A 268 -6.26 1.59 21.26
CA LEU A 268 -4.91 2.13 21.07
C LEU A 268 -4.95 3.64 20.89
N LEU A 269 -5.81 4.13 20.00
CA LEU A 269 -5.95 5.56 19.71
C LEU A 269 -6.43 6.35 20.93
N ALA A 270 -7.47 5.87 21.61
CA ALA A 270 -7.98 6.50 22.84
C ALA A 270 -6.93 6.56 23.96
N ALA A 271 -6.11 5.51 24.12
CA ALA A 271 -5.02 5.48 25.10
C ALA A 271 -3.93 6.53 24.83
N HIS A 272 -3.82 7.04 23.59
CA HIS A 272 -2.89 8.08 23.19
C HIS A 272 -3.55 9.47 23.03
N GLY A 273 -4.76 9.64 23.54
CA GLY A 273 -5.44 10.93 23.58
C GLY A 273 -6.12 11.34 22.26
N THR A 274 -6.33 10.41 21.35
CA THR A 274 -7.14 10.66 20.14
C THR A 274 -8.59 10.91 20.54
N GLU A 275 -9.20 11.96 20.00
CA GLU A 275 -10.65 12.19 20.13
C GLU A 275 -11.41 11.12 19.34
N MET A 276 -12.42 10.54 19.97
CA MET A 276 -13.16 9.40 19.40
C MET A 276 -14.56 9.84 18.96
N ARG A 277 -14.77 9.99 17.66
CA ARG A 277 -16.08 10.21 17.05
C ARG A 277 -16.49 8.93 16.30
N ARG A 278 -17.27 8.07 16.98
CA ARG A 278 -17.66 6.75 16.52
C ARG A 278 -19.17 6.64 16.37
N ASP A 279 -19.78 7.62 15.73
CA ASP A 279 -21.22 7.78 15.53
C ASP A 279 -21.56 8.41 14.18
N LEU A 280 -20.60 8.39 13.23
CA LEU A 280 -20.83 9.01 11.93
C LEU A 280 -21.94 8.30 11.16
N CYS A 281 -22.90 9.08 10.72
CA CYS A 281 -24.00 8.59 9.88
C CYS A 281 -24.46 9.69 8.91
N GLU A 282 -25.36 9.30 8.02
CA GLU A 282 -25.94 10.20 7.04
C GLU A 282 -26.56 11.44 7.71
N GLY A 283 -26.25 12.60 7.13
CA GLY A 283 -26.65 13.91 7.61
C GLY A 283 -25.60 14.62 8.47
N ASP A 284 -24.55 13.90 8.92
CA ASP A 284 -23.44 14.55 9.60
C ASP A 284 -22.61 15.40 8.63
N GLU A 285 -22.12 16.52 9.14
CA GLU A 285 -21.23 17.43 8.43
C GLU A 285 -20.00 17.76 9.28
N LEU A 286 -18.83 17.86 8.63
CA LEU A 286 -17.57 18.30 9.24
C LEU A 286 -17.07 19.49 8.46
N GLU A 287 -16.70 20.56 9.16
CA GLU A 287 -16.01 21.72 8.57
C GLU A 287 -14.51 21.61 8.86
N ILE A 288 -13.71 21.51 7.81
CA ILE A 288 -12.25 21.41 7.91
C ILE A 288 -11.62 22.54 7.08
N GLY A 289 -11.33 23.66 7.74
CA GLY A 289 -11.00 24.89 7.02
C GLY A 289 -12.16 25.31 6.12
N ASP A 290 -11.87 25.51 4.83
CA ASP A 290 -12.85 25.88 3.82
C ASP A 290 -13.49 24.67 3.11
N VAL A 291 -13.29 23.46 3.62
CA VAL A 291 -13.84 22.22 3.05
C VAL A 291 -14.97 21.70 3.92
N THR A 292 -16.15 21.56 3.32
CA THR A 292 -17.28 20.86 3.96
C THR A 292 -17.25 19.38 3.59
N VAL A 293 -17.25 18.50 4.61
CA VAL A 293 -17.33 17.04 4.42
C VAL A 293 -18.72 16.57 4.84
N LYS A 294 -19.50 16.06 3.89
CA LYS A 294 -20.85 15.54 4.14
C LYS A 294 -20.85 14.03 4.18
N ILE A 295 -21.44 13.48 5.24
CA ILE A 295 -21.62 12.04 5.38
C ILE A 295 -22.97 11.65 4.77
N PHE A 296 -22.97 10.68 3.84
CA PHE A 296 -24.17 10.27 3.13
C PHE A 296 -24.52 8.77 3.29
N ASN A 297 -23.69 8.03 4.00
CA ASN A 297 -23.87 6.62 4.38
C ASN A 297 -22.98 6.33 5.61
N PRO A 298 -23.33 5.43 6.53
CA PRO A 298 -24.63 4.72 6.64
C PRO A 298 -25.74 5.62 7.19
N ARG A 299 -27.00 5.17 7.10
CA ARG A 299 -28.11 5.79 7.83
C ARG A 299 -28.04 5.39 9.30
N PRO A 300 -28.63 6.18 10.22
CA PRO A 300 -28.67 5.82 11.65
C PRO A 300 -29.28 4.44 11.91
N GLU A 301 -30.32 4.05 11.16
CA GLU A 301 -30.98 2.75 11.28
C GLU A 301 -30.10 1.57 10.84
N ASP A 302 -29.17 1.78 9.90
CA ASP A 302 -28.24 0.74 9.45
C ASP A 302 -27.22 0.35 10.55
N LEU A 303 -27.06 1.18 11.57
CA LEU A 303 -26.17 0.94 12.71
C LEU A 303 -26.86 0.22 13.88
N ILE A 304 -28.18 0.00 13.81
CA ILE A 304 -28.92 -0.76 14.78
C ILE A 304 -28.88 -2.23 14.41
N ILE A 305 -27.95 -2.96 15.02
CA ILE A 305 -27.72 -4.37 14.72
C ILE A 305 -28.63 -5.25 15.55
N ASP A 306 -29.43 -6.08 14.89
CA ASP A 306 -30.32 -7.08 15.47
C ASP A 306 -30.14 -8.46 14.80
N GLU A 307 -30.99 -9.42 15.14
CA GLU A 307 -30.96 -10.79 14.60
C GLU A 307 -31.24 -10.90 13.09
N ASN A 308 -31.82 -9.85 12.48
CA ASN A 308 -32.16 -9.80 11.06
C ASN A 308 -31.14 -9.00 10.24
N SER A 309 -30.17 -8.38 10.91
CA SER A 309 -29.14 -7.56 10.25
C SER A 309 -28.19 -8.43 9.43
N ASP A 310 -27.96 -8.02 8.18
CA ASP A 310 -26.96 -8.69 7.32
C ASP A 310 -25.54 -8.35 7.76
N MET A 311 -24.96 -9.23 8.56
CA MET A 311 -23.58 -9.12 9.04
C MET A 311 -22.60 -9.98 8.22
N SER A 312 -22.97 -10.37 7.00
CA SER A 312 -22.04 -10.89 6.01
C SER A 312 -21.03 -9.82 5.58
N ASP A 313 -19.95 -10.24 4.93
CA ASP A 313 -18.98 -9.27 4.40
C ASP A 313 -19.66 -8.24 3.46
N GLY A 314 -20.62 -8.66 2.63
CA GLY A 314 -21.40 -7.76 1.76
C GLY A 314 -22.31 -6.80 2.54
N GLY A 315 -22.94 -7.25 3.61
CA GLY A 315 -23.76 -6.41 4.48
C GLY A 315 -22.91 -5.35 5.18
N VAL A 316 -21.76 -5.74 5.71
CA VAL A 316 -20.79 -4.81 6.34
C VAL A 316 -20.24 -3.81 5.35
N ASN A 317 -19.92 -4.21 4.11
CA ASN A 317 -19.50 -3.31 3.03
C ASN A 317 -20.56 -2.24 2.75
N ASN A 318 -21.84 -2.60 2.76
CA ASN A 318 -22.94 -1.66 2.54
C ASN A 318 -23.13 -0.62 3.66
N ILE A 319 -22.46 -0.80 4.80
CA ILE A 319 -22.45 0.16 5.93
C ILE A 319 -21.15 1.01 5.89
N SER A 320 -20.40 1.00 4.80
CA SER A 320 -19.23 1.86 4.65
C SER A 320 -19.56 3.34 4.81
N VAL A 321 -18.72 4.10 5.50
CA VAL A 321 -18.91 5.56 5.66
C VAL A 321 -18.66 6.24 4.32
N GLY A 322 -19.72 6.73 3.71
CA GLY A 322 -19.68 7.51 2.49
C GLY A 322 -19.46 8.99 2.78
N MET A 323 -18.43 9.57 2.18
CA MET A 323 -18.02 10.96 2.40
C MET A 323 -17.98 11.74 1.09
N LYS A 324 -18.55 12.94 1.09
CA LYS A 324 -18.40 13.90 0.00
C LYS A 324 -17.70 15.15 0.51
N PHE A 325 -16.54 15.45 -0.06
CA PHE A 325 -15.73 16.62 0.21
C PHE A 325 -16.10 17.71 -0.79
N ILE A 326 -16.39 18.91 -0.31
CA ILE A 326 -16.79 20.06 -1.12
C ILE A 326 -15.86 21.22 -0.79
N TYR A 327 -15.12 21.68 -1.79
CA TYR A 327 -14.23 22.84 -1.71
C TYR A 327 -14.54 23.81 -2.86
N GLY A 328 -15.19 24.91 -2.53
CA GLY A 328 -15.68 25.85 -3.54
C GLY A 328 -16.62 25.18 -4.54
N ASN A 329 -16.20 25.12 -5.80
CA ASN A 329 -16.99 24.52 -6.89
C ASN A 329 -16.52 23.10 -7.25
N VAL A 330 -15.60 22.52 -6.48
CA VAL A 330 -15.02 21.19 -6.74
C VAL A 330 -15.44 20.23 -5.65
N SER A 331 -15.71 18.99 -6.02
CA SER A 331 -16.09 17.95 -5.08
C SER A 331 -15.39 16.62 -5.36
N TYR A 332 -15.08 15.91 -4.26
CA TYR A 332 -14.56 14.55 -4.26
C TYR A 332 -15.48 13.65 -3.46
N LEU A 333 -15.69 12.42 -3.92
CA LEU A 333 -16.53 11.42 -3.29
C LEU A 333 -15.79 10.11 -3.06
N THR A 334 -15.95 9.55 -1.87
CA THR A 334 -15.51 8.19 -1.54
C THR A 334 -16.59 7.50 -0.71
N ALA A 335 -16.75 6.20 -0.89
CA ALA A 335 -17.79 5.44 -0.24
C ALA A 335 -17.36 4.02 0.20
N GLY A 336 -16.04 3.81 0.39
CA GLY A 336 -15.49 2.51 0.80
C GLY A 336 -15.89 1.41 -0.18
N ASP A 337 -16.45 0.34 0.36
CA ASP A 337 -16.71 -0.89 -0.39
C ASP A 337 -18.19 -1.16 -0.68
N LEU A 338 -18.97 -0.10 -0.89
CA LEU A 338 -20.40 -0.26 -1.21
C LEU A 338 -20.63 -1.25 -2.34
N TYR A 339 -21.56 -2.16 -2.15
CA TYR A 339 -22.01 -3.09 -3.17
C TYR A 339 -23.13 -2.50 -4.03
N ALA A 340 -23.33 -3.08 -5.20
CA ALA A 340 -24.32 -2.68 -6.19
C ALA A 340 -25.76 -2.45 -5.64
N VAL A 341 -26.15 -3.19 -4.62
CA VAL A 341 -27.47 -3.01 -3.98
C VAL A 341 -27.56 -1.67 -3.29
N ARG A 342 -26.56 -1.33 -2.48
CA ARG A 342 -26.53 -0.04 -1.76
C ARG A 342 -26.29 1.13 -2.71
N GLU A 343 -25.48 0.94 -3.73
CA GLU A 343 -25.26 1.97 -4.77
C GLU A 343 -26.59 2.39 -5.41
N ARG A 344 -27.42 1.41 -5.85
CA ARG A 344 -28.71 1.72 -6.48
C ARG A 344 -29.68 2.41 -5.52
N GLU A 345 -29.74 1.96 -4.26
CA GLU A 345 -30.54 2.63 -3.23
C GLU A 345 -30.11 4.09 -3.05
N LEU A 346 -28.79 4.34 -2.96
CA LEU A 346 -28.27 5.69 -2.81
C LEU A 346 -28.54 6.55 -4.04
N VAL A 347 -28.43 5.99 -5.25
CA VAL A 347 -28.76 6.69 -6.50
C VAL A 347 -30.25 7.10 -6.51
N GLU A 348 -31.14 6.17 -6.16
CA GLU A 348 -32.59 6.45 -6.11
C GLU A 348 -32.89 7.55 -5.09
N ARG A 349 -32.25 7.52 -3.93
CA ARG A 349 -32.55 8.37 -2.80
C ARG A 349 -31.85 9.74 -2.85
N LEU A 350 -30.59 9.77 -3.24
CA LEU A 350 -29.75 10.97 -3.20
C LEU A 350 -29.60 11.65 -4.54
N GLY A 351 -29.77 10.94 -5.65
CA GLY A 351 -29.78 11.49 -7.01
C GLY A 351 -28.61 12.45 -7.29
N GLY A 352 -28.95 13.69 -7.66
CA GLY A 352 -27.95 14.70 -8.02
C GLY A 352 -26.95 15.09 -6.91
N PHE A 353 -27.24 14.76 -5.64
CA PHE A 353 -26.27 14.98 -4.56
C PHE A 353 -24.97 14.21 -4.78
N LEU A 354 -25.05 13.00 -5.37
CA LEU A 354 -23.87 12.15 -5.61
C LEU A 354 -22.91 12.75 -6.65
N ARG A 355 -23.38 13.66 -7.51
CA ARG A 355 -22.56 14.23 -8.58
C ARG A 355 -21.30 14.89 -8.02
N SER A 356 -20.13 14.46 -8.51
CA SER A 356 -18.83 14.90 -8.02
C SER A 356 -17.82 15.04 -9.15
N ASP A 357 -16.81 15.91 -8.99
CA ASP A 357 -15.79 16.15 -10.01
C ASP A 357 -14.77 15.01 -10.05
N ALA A 358 -14.45 14.46 -8.88
CA ALA A 358 -13.59 13.30 -8.73
C ALA A 358 -14.23 12.31 -7.74
N ALA A 359 -13.91 11.04 -7.90
CA ALA A 359 -14.36 10.01 -6.96
C ALA A 359 -13.36 8.84 -6.89
N LYS A 360 -13.37 8.14 -5.73
CA LYS A 360 -12.77 6.82 -5.62
C LYS A 360 -13.80 5.77 -6.06
N THR A 361 -13.32 4.72 -6.72
CA THR A 361 -14.17 3.56 -7.04
C THR A 361 -14.55 2.82 -5.77
N ASN A 362 -15.76 2.30 -5.72
CA ASN A 362 -16.20 1.47 -4.62
C ASN A 362 -15.56 0.08 -4.73
N HIS A 363 -15.27 -0.54 -3.56
CA HIS A 363 -14.80 -1.90 -3.43
C HIS A 363 -13.65 -2.21 -4.40
N HIS A 364 -12.59 -1.42 -4.34
CA HIS A 364 -11.39 -1.54 -5.17
C HIS A 364 -11.64 -1.57 -6.69
N GLY A 365 -12.81 -1.18 -7.16
CA GLY A 365 -13.18 -1.26 -8.56
C GLY A 365 -13.68 -2.63 -9.04
N VAL A 366 -13.86 -3.62 -8.14
CA VAL A 366 -14.31 -4.96 -8.52
C VAL A 366 -15.77 -5.02 -8.98
N PHE A 367 -16.13 -6.11 -9.67
CA PHE A 367 -17.43 -6.26 -10.36
C PHE A 367 -18.67 -6.26 -9.46
N THR A 368 -18.52 -6.41 -8.14
CA THR A 368 -19.62 -6.36 -7.16
C THR A 368 -20.20 -4.97 -6.98
N SER A 369 -19.51 -3.97 -7.50
CA SER A 369 -19.74 -2.53 -7.27
C SER A 369 -19.62 -1.73 -8.56
N ASN A 370 -19.69 -0.41 -8.45
CA ASN A 370 -19.54 0.53 -9.57
C ASN A 370 -20.56 0.27 -10.69
N THR A 371 -21.83 0.19 -10.31
CA THR A 371 -22.93 -0.03 -11.25
C THR A 371 -23.00 1.09 -12.28
N PRO A 372 -23.56 0.85 -13.47
CA PRO A 372 -23.77 1.91 -14.46
C PRO A 372 -24.57 3.08 -13.89
N GLU A 373 -25.60 2.79 -13.10
CA GLU A 373 -26.45 3.80 -12.46
C GLU A 373 -25.66 4.67 -11.47
N TRP A 374 -24.78 4.04 -10.66
CA TRP A 374 -23.88 4.75 -9.74
C TRP A 374 -22.88 5.62 -10.50
N THR A 375 -22.23 5.05 -11.49
CA THR A 375 -21.21 5.77 -12.29
C THR A 375 -21.79 6.97 -13.01
N GLU A 376 -23.02 6.84 -13.55
CA GLU A 376 -23.75 7.95 -14.19
C GLU A 376 -24.16 9.02 -13.18
N ALA A 377 -24.70 8.63 -12.03
CA ALA A 377 -25.13 9.56 -10.97
C ALA A 377 -23.96 10.36 -10.39
N VAL A 378 -22.83 9.69 -10.12
CA VAL A 378 -21.61 10.34 -9.64
C VAL A 378 -21.01 11.22 -10.73
N GLY A 379 -20.98 10.77 -11.98
CA GLY A 379 -20.57 11.53 -13.15
C GLY A 379 -19.18 12.17 -13.04
N ALA A 380 -18.28 11.53 -12.31
CA ALA A 380 -16.95 12.05 -12.03
C ALA A 380 -16.11 12.14 -13.31
N ARG A 381 -15.36 13.24 -13.46
CA ARG A 381 -14.39 13.41 -14.55
C ARG A 381 -13.08 12.69 -14.27
N VAL A 382 -12.78 12.44 -13.01
CA VAL A 382 -11.61 11.71 -12.54
C VAL A 382 -12.10 10.61 -11.61
N LEU A 383 -11.76 9.37 -11.93
CA LEU A 383 -11.98 8.23 -11.05
C LEU A 383 -10.62 7.63 -10.65
N VAL A 384 -10.44 7.40 -9.36
CA VAL A 384 -9.25 6.77 -8.79
C VAL A 384 -9.63 5.38 -8.32
N SER A 385 -8.85 4.38 -8.68
CA SER A 385 -9.01 3.01 -8.20
C SER A 385 -7.69 2.51 -7.64
N ASP A 386 -7.75 1.70 -6.62
CA ASP A 386 -6.62 1.14 -5.89
C ASP A 386 -6.43 -0.36 -6.11
N SER A 387 -7.05 -0.93 -7.13
CA SER A 387 -6.87 -2.34 -7.52
C SER A 387 -6.34 -2.47 -8.94
N ASP A 388 -5.34 -3.31 -9.12
CA ASP A 388 -4.86 -3.79 -10.41
C ASP A 388 -5.41 -5.21 -10.76
N ASP A 389 -6.29 -5.77 -9.93
CA ASP A 389 -6.92 -7.07 -10.18
C ASP A 389 -7.91 -7.03 -11.33
N ALA A 390 -7.75 -8.00 -12.21
CA ALA A 390 -8.46 -8.11 -13.47
C ALA A 390 -9.96 -8.46 -13.33
N PRO A 391 -10.83 -7.48 -13.10
CA PRO A 391 -12.00 -7.31 -13.94
C PRO A 391 -12.10 -5.91 -14.56
N TRP A 392 -10.95 -5.28 -14.77
CA TRP A 392 -10.84 -3.95 -15.39
C TRP A 392 -11.60 -3.82 -16.68
N THR A 393 -11.62 -4.85 -17.53
CA THR A 393 -12.33 -4.80 -18.81
C THR A 393 -13.81 -4.48 -18.64
N VAL A 394 -14.49 -5.11 -17.68
CA VAL A 394 -15.93 -4.85 -17.44
C VAL A 394 -16.14 -3.48 -16.82
N PHE A 395 -15.27 -3.06 -15.88
CA PHE A 395 -15.34 -1.75 -15.25
C PHE A 395 -14.97 -0.65 -16.25
N GLU A 396 -13.90 -0.83 -17.00
CA GLU A 396 -13.48 0.10 -18.06
C GLU A 396 -14.57 0.27 -19.13
N GLU A 397 -15.23 -0.81 -19.53
CA GLU A 397 -16.38 -0.74 -20.43
C GLU A 397 -17.53 0.08 -19.85
N ARG A 398 -17.83 -0.07 -18.55
CA ARG A 398 -18.84 0.73 -17.84
C ARG A 398 -18.46 2.22 -17.80
N LEU A 399 -17.21 2.55 -17.50
CA LEU A 399 -16.73 3.93 -17.49
C LEU A 399 -16.82 4.57 -18.87
N ARG A 400 -16.43 3.86 -19.90
CA ARG A 400 -16.56 4.32 -21.31
C ARG A 400 -18.02 4.51 -21.72
N ALA A 401 -18.90 3.59 -21.32
CA ALA A 401 -20.32 3.68 -21.58
C ALA A 401 -20.97 4.87 -20.86
N ALA A 402 -20.52 5.20 -19.64
CA ALA A 402 -20.95 6.36 -18.86
C ALA A 402 -20.35 7.69 -19.34
N GLY A 403 -19.47 7.67 -20.36
CA GLY A 403 -18.85 8.87 -20.89
C GLY A 403 -17.82 9.51 -19.98
N THR A 404 -17.26 8.78 -19.02
CA THR A 404 -16.21 9.27 -18.12
C THR A 404 -14.90 9.44 -18.89
N PRO A 405 -14.39 10.67 -19.11
CA PRO A 405 -13.29 10.89 -20.03
C PRO A 405 -11.91 10.53 -19.48
N ASN A 406 -11.75 10.48 -18.16
CA ASN A 406 -10.49 10.22 -17.51
C ASN A 406 -10.71 9.33 -16.28
N TYR A 407 -10.06 8.21 -16.21
CA TYR A 407 -9.89 7.43 -15.00
C TYR A 407 -8.38 7.23 -14.76
N ILE A 408 -8.00 7.33 -13.51
CA ILE A 408 -6.64 7.08 -13.09
C ILE A 408 -6.72 5.83 -12.20
N VAL A 409 -6.10 4.76 -12.65
CA VAL A 409 -5.75 3.66 -11.78
C VAL A 409 -4.60 4.15 -10.94
N SER A 410 -4.64 3.94 -9.65
CA SER A 410 -3.46 4.13 -8.80
C SER A 410 -2.43 3.01 -9.00
N ASP A 411 -2.19 2.66 -10.24
CA ASP A 411 -0.93 2.05 -10.62
C ASP A 411 0.04 3.24 -10.59
N CYS A 412 0.59 3.50 -9.39
CA CYS A 412 1.62 4.50 -9.22
C CYS A 412 2.85 4.05 -9.97
N GLY A 413 2.76 4.08 -11.31
CA GLY A 413 3.84 3.96 -12.23
C GLY A 413 4.49 5.31 -12.44
#